data_59e3b7c1e7ed9a6d593da02527bf0e8a
#
_entry.id   59e3b7c1e7ed9a6d593da02527bf0e8a
#
_cell.length_a   1.000
_cell.length_b   1.000
_cell.length_c   1.000
_cell.angle_alpha   90.00
_cell.angle_beta   90.00
_cell.angle_gamma   90.00
#
_symmetry.space_group_name_H-M   'P 1'
#
loop_
_entity.id
_entity.type
_entity.pdbx_description
1 polymer ?
#
loop_
_entity_poly.entity_id
_entity_poly.type
_entity_poly.pdbx_seq_one_letter_code
_entity_poly.pdbx_strand_id
1 'polypeptide(L)'
;DYAQFSEHYRQKVQQVHIVGRYANLMLADYQAALQYVRDYFELDYQEFLNKYFAGRAADELNLGLTPSLRNRIFGQLSEKQRAIIDEQAQFVVVAAGPGSGKTRVLVHKLASLLVREDVRSEQLLMLTFSRAAATEFKRRLIELVGKAAYFVDIKTFHSYAFDILGRYGSLQEADGIVLKAAKEIASGNAEPSRIGKTVLVIDEAQDMDASEAELVEALIEHNETLRVIAVGDDDQNIYAFRGADGRFMQDLLAKRDAVRHEMTENYRSTPAVVDFSNAFVSKIKARLKTHALTAVRNDTGTVRLVSHTSEHFEEAIVKGIIADLSCGKLSGSCAVLTNTNEEAFTLCAMLKKTGVAVSLIQSQKSVSLANLAEVRALLKYMTAQMHGQKRASVRLFADAEQWLRASYGASIWIDNVLRLIESFTAILPAEGFFYLADFEEFLRESVLEDTFERTASSIVVSTIHKAKGREFDHVYILYASRSFEDDDARRKLYVGMTRARFDLTIHYRGALLNQTLPDAVHPSIDKTAYNAPDEL
;
A
#
# COMPACT_ATOMS: atom_id res chain seq x y z
N ASP A 1 -10.70 8.78 25.56
CA ASP A 1 -11.97 9.49 25.65
C ASP A 1 -12.41 10.19 24.38
N TYR A 2 -11.74 9.87 23.25
CA TYR A 2 -12.16 10.34 21.92
C TYR A 2 -13.39 9.58 21.40
N ALA A 3 -13.53 8.31 21.72
CA ALA A 3 -14.73 7.52 21.39
C ALA A 3 -15.98 8.16 22.03
N GLN A 4 -15.88 8.57 23.29
CA GLN A 4 -16.94 9.32 23.98
C GLN A 4 -17.18 10.69 23.33
N PHE A 5 -16.12 11.36 22.84
CA PHE A 5 -16.26 12.65 22.17
C PHE A 5 -16.90 12.51 20.79
N SER A 6 -16.53 11.49 20.00
CA SER A 6 -17.12 11.19 18.69
C SER A 6 -18.59 10.79 18.81
N GLU A 7 -18.92 9.96 19.80
CA GLU A 7 -20.30 9.57 20.12
C GLU A 7 -21.11 10.79 20.61
N HIS A 8 -20.54 11.63 21.45
CA HIS A 8 -21.17 12.90 21.87
C HIS A 8 -21.39 13.86 20.71
N TYR A 9 -20.45 13.94 19.77
CA TYR A 9 -20.61 14.80 18.59
C TYR A 9 -21.72 14.27 17.67
N ARG A 10 -21.78 12.96 17.46
CA ARG A 10 -22.84 12.32 16.67
C ARG A 10 -24.21 12.50 17.32
N GLN A 11 -24.31 12.27 18.63
CA GLN A 11 -25.53 12.54 19.40
C GLN A 11 -25.95 13.99 19.32
N LYS A 12 -25.01 14.95 19.35
CA LYS A 12 -25.33 16.39 19.17
C LYS A 12 -25.86 16.70 17.77
N VAL A 13 -25.29 16.12 16.72
CA VAL A 13 -25.75 16.30 15.34
C VAL A 13 -27.18 15.73 15.19
N GLN A 14 -27.40 14.52 15.70
CA GLN A 14 -28.73 13.90 15.73
C GLN A 14 -29.74 14.77 16.56
N GLN A 15 -29.32 15.24 17.72
CA GLN A 15 -30.16 16.13 18.56
C GLN A 15 -30.49 17.43 17.85
N VAL A 16 -29.54 18.03 17.11
CA VAL A 16 -29.82 19.28 16.36
C VAL A 16 -30.89 19.05 15.29
N HIS A 17 -30.84 17.94 14.56
CA HIS A 17 -31.88 17.63 13.56
C HIS A 17 -33.23 17.30 14.21
N ILE A 18 -33.25 16.51 15.29
CA ILE A 18 -34.46 16.14 16.03
C ILE A 18 -35.10 17.39 16.68
N VAL A 19 -34.28 18.21 17.35
CA VAL A 19 -34.74 19.45 17.99
C VAL A 19 -35.15 20.49 16.94
N GLY A 20 -34.41 20.59 15.83
CA GLY A 20 -34.79 21.51 14.74
C GLY A 20 -36.12 21.12 14.10
N ARG A 21 -36.41 19.85 13.91
CA ARG A 21 -37.73 19.37 13.43
C ARG A 21 -38.84 19.66 14.43
N TYR A 22 -38.60 19.43 15.72
CA TYR A 22 -39.52 19.77 16.80
C TYR A 22 -39.82 21.25 16.83
N ALA A 23 -38.79 22.11 16.77
CA ALA A 23 -38.98 23.58 16.78
C ALA A 23 -39.83 24.05 15.59
N ASN A 24 -39.61 23.50 14.40
CA ASN A 24 -40.42 23.80 13.22
C ASN A 24 -41.87 23.34 13.38
N LEU A 25 -42.11 22.17 13.98
CA LEU A 25 -43.48 21.72 14.28
C LEU A 25 -44.15 22.59 15.34
N MET A 26 -43.43 22.99 16.39
CA MET A 26 -43.95 23.92 17.42
C MET A 26 -44.42 25.24 16.84
N LEU A 27 -43.75 25.77 15.83
CA LEU A 27 -44.11 26.99 15.15
C LEU A 27 -45.29 26.84 14.19
N ALA A 28 -45.48 25.65 13.62
CA ALA A 28 -46.48 25.38 12.60
C ALA A 28 -47.74 24.72 13.16
N ASP A 29 -47.64 23.75 14.06
CA ASP A 29 -48.72 22.95 14.61
C ASP A 29 -48.35 22.39 15.98
N TYR A 30 -48.89 22.95 17.04
CA TYR A 30 -48.62 22.53 18.42
C TYR A 30 -49.06 21.10 18.72
N GLN A 31 -50.15 20.61 18.11
CA GLN A 31 -50.61 19.23 18.32
C GLN A 31 -49.71 18.23 17.65
N ALA A 32 -49.21 18.52 16.45
CA ALA A 32 -48.22 17.74 15.77
C ALA A 32 -46.89 17.69 16.54
N ALA A 33 -46.49 18.80 17.18
CA ALA A 33 -45.28 18.83 18.02
C ALA A 33 -45.44 18.00 19.29
N LEU A 34 -46.60 17.96 19.93
CA LEU A 34 -46.88 17.08 21.08
C LEU A 34 -46.82 15.60 20.68
N GLN A 35 -47.40 15.26 19.52
CA GLN A 35 -47.34 13.88 19.00
C GLN A 35 -45.92 13.49 18.66
N TYR A 36 -45.12 14.39 18.09
CA TYR A 36 -43.70 14.17 17.81
C TYR A 36 -42.90 13.79 19.06
N VAL A 37 -43.14 14.52 20.16
CA VAL A 37 -42.48 14.23 21.45
C VAL A 37 -42.92 12.89 22.02
N ARG A 38 -44.20 12.54 21.95
CA ARG A 38 -44.70 11.22 22.38
C ARG A 38 -44.05 10.11 21.58
N ASP A 39 -44.06 10.22 20.26
CA ASP A 39 -43.48 9.21 19.36
C ASP A 39 -41.98 9.07 19.55
N TYR A 40 -41.25 10.12 19.93
CA TYR A 40 -39.82 10.05 20.25
C TYR A 40 -39.54 9.15 21.46
N PHE A 41 -40.45 9.07 22.42
CA PHE A 41 -40.28 8.20 23.59
C PHE A 41 -40.98 6.84 23.48
N GLU A 42 -41.94 6.68 22.60
CA GLU A 42 -42.79 5.48 22.49
C GLU A 42 -42.40 4.57 21.33
N LEU A 43 -41.89 5.12 20.20
CA LEU A 43 -41.48 4.35 19.04
C LEU A 43 -40.01 3.90 19.13
N ASP A 44 -39.67 2.80 18.48
CA ASP A 44 -38.26 2.51 18.27
C ASP A 44 -37.62 3.59 17.36
N TYR A 45 -36.29 3.69 17.45
CA TYR A 45 -35.57 4.78 16.76
C TYR A 45 -35.76 4.75 15.23
N GLN A 46 -35.85 3.57 14.65
CA GLN A 46 -36.00 3.42 13.20
C GLN A 46 -37.43 3.77 12.73
N GLU A 47 -38.44 3.38 13.50
CA GLU A 47 -39.84 3.75 13.25
C GLU A 47 -40.04 5.25 13.38
N PHE A 48 -39.44 5.86 14.41
CA PHE A 48 -39.48 7.32 14.59
C PHE A 48 -38.83 8.05 13.42
N LEU A 49 -37.64 7.63 12.97
CA LEU A 49 -36.95 8.21 11.82
C LEU A 49 -37.81 8.11 10.55
N ASN A 50 -38.35 6.94 10.27
CA ASN A 50 -39.18 6.70 9.09
C ASN A 50 -40.45 7.55 9.07
N LYS A 51 -41.01 7.83 10.25
CA LYS A 51 -42.24 8.63 10.40
C LYS A 51 -42.00 10.12 10.19
N TYR A 52 -40.91 10.67 10.72
CA TYR A 52 -40.68 12.10 10.77
C TYR A 52 -39.60 12.63 9.83
N PHE A 53 -38.78 11.77 9.30
CA PHE A 53 -37.66 12.10 8.41
C PHE A 53 -37.73 11.24 7.15
N ALA A 54 -38.33 11.77 6.10
CA ALA A 54 -38.42 11.09 4.80
C ALA A 54 -37.36 11.62 3.82
N GLY A 55 -36.86 10.75 2.93
CA GLY A 55 -35.93 11.13 1.88
C GLY A 55 -34.58 11.63 2.41
N ARG A 56 -34.10 12.74 1.87
CA ARG A 56 -32.76 13.30 2.12
C ARG A 56 -32.43 13.51 3.61
N ALA A 57 -33.42 13.88 4.44
CA ALA A 57 -33.24 14.10 5.87
C ALA A 57 -33.05 12.78 6.66
N ALA A 58 -33.71 11.71 6.24
CA ALA A 58 -33.51 10.37 6.82
C ALA A 58 -32.12 9.81 6.46
N ASP A 59 -31.67 10.05 5.22
CA ASP A 59 -30.34 9.68 4.77
C ASP A 59 -29.23 10.44 5.53
N GLU A 60 -29.44 11.72 5.84
CA GLU A 60 -28.50 12.54 6.60
C GLU A 60 -28.43 12.14 8.08
N LEU A 61 -29.53 11.73 8.69
CA LEU A 61 -29.60 11.23 10.07
C LEU A 61 -29.03 9.82 10.23
N ASN A 62 -29.27 8.96 9.24
CA ASN A 62 -28.80 7.57 9.27
C ASN A 62 -27.32 7.42 8.88
N LEU A 63 -26.74 8.36 8.15
CA LEU A 63 -25.44 8.14 7.51
C LEU A 63 -24.31 9.07 7.92
N GLY A 64 -24.56 10.20 8.58
CA GLY A 64 -23.52 11.20 8.85
C GLY A 64 -22.76 11.68 7.58
N LEU A 65 -23.19 11.23 6.39
CA LEU A 65 -22.57 11.44 5.09
C LEU A 65 -23.19 12.64 4.38
N THR A 66 -22.43 13.73 4.33
CA THR A 66 -22.81 14.81 3.40
C THR A 66 -22.72 14.32 1.95
N PRO A 67 -23.56 14.82 1.02
CA PRO A 67 -23.49 14.46 -0.40
C PRO A 67 -22.09 14.64 -1.01
N SER A 68 -21.35 15.66 -0.55
CA SER A 68 -19.95 15.91 -0.95
C SER A 68 -19.01 14.78 -0.50
N LEU A 69 -19.12 14.35 0.77
CA LEU A 69 -18.30 13.25 1.30
C LEU A 69 -18.65 11.92 0.62
N ARG A 70 -19.95 11.67 0.39
CA ARG A 70 -20.42 10.48 -0.35
C ARG A 70 -19.83 10.43 -1.76
N ASN A 71 -19.89 11.55 -2.49
CA ASN A 71 -19.31 11.62 -3.83
C ASN A 71 -17.79 11.43 -3.80
N ARG A 72 -17.10 11.98 -2.80
CA ARG A 72 -15.67 11.81 -2.63
C ARG A 72 -15.28 10.36 -2.34
N ILE A 73 -16.05 9.63 -1.53
CA ILE A 73 -15.77 8.23 -1.18
C ILE A 73 -16.19 7.27 -2.32
N PHE A 74 -17.33 7.51 -3.00
CA PHE A 74 -17.92 6.54 -3.92
C PHE A 74 -18.01 7.00 -5.38
N GLY A 75 -17.85 8.30 -5.66
CA GLY A 75 -18.21 8.88 -6.96
C GLY A 75 -17.31 8.50 -8.15
N GLN A 76 -16.09 8.06 -7.89
CA GLN A 76 -15.09 7.77 -8.93
C GLN A 76 -14.62 6.31 -8.94
N LEU A 77 -15.42 5.40 -8.42
CA LEU A 77 -15.10 3.97 -8.35
C LEU A 77 -15.75 3.24 -9.51
N SER A 78 -15.05 2.24 -10.07
CA SER A 78 -15.66 1.33 -11.01
C SER A 78 -16.70 0.42 -10.32
N GLU A 79 -17.54 -0.25 -11.10
CA GLU A 79 -18.53 -1.18 -10.55
C GLU A 79 -17.88 -2.30 -9.73
N LYS A 80 -16.75 -2.86 -10.22
CA LYS A 80 -16.00 -3.90 -9.51
C LYS A 80 -15.40 -3.37 -8.21
N GLN A 81 -14.83 -2.18 -8.24
CA GLN A 81 -14.29 -1.54 -7.04
C GLN A 81 -15.39 -1.26 -6.02
N ARG A 82 -16.56 -0.81 -6.47
CA ARG A 82 -17.72 -0.57 -5.62
C ARG A 82 -18.25 -1.85 -4.99
N ALA A 83 -18.36 -2.95 -5.76
CA ALA A 83 -18.78 -4.25 -5.24
C ALA A 83 -17.90 -4.72 -4.08
N ILE A 84 -16.56 -4.53 -4.16
CA ILE A 84 -15.63 -4.87 -3.07
C ILE A 84 -15.86 -3.99 -1.85
N ILE A 85 -16.10 -2.70 -2.05
CA ILE A 85 -16.33 -1.76 -0.94
C ILE A 85 -17.65 -2.05 -0.24
N ASP A 86 -18.68 -2.44 -1.00
CA ASP A 86 -20.01 -2.76 -0.47
C ASP A 86 -20.11 -4.19 0.11
N GLU A 87 -19.10 -5.05 -0.13
CA GLU A 87 -19.08 -6.43 0.39
C GLU A 87 -19.05 -6.46 1.92
N GLN A 88 -19.94 -7.26 2.52
CA GLN A 88 -20.09 -7.37 3.97
C GLN A 88 -19.81 -8.77 4.54
N ALA A 89 -19.38 -9.70 3.68
CA ALA A 89 -19.01 -11.03 4.14
C ALA A 89 -17.92 -10.98 5.21
N GLN A 90 -17.93 -11.95 6.10
CA GLN A 90 -16.96 -12.04 7.18
C GLN A 90 -15.54 -12.24 6.64
N PHE A 91 -15.39 -13.09 5.63
CA PHE A 91 -14.10 -13.34 4.98
C PHE A 91 -14.19 -12.94 3.51
N VAL A 92 -13.29 -12.09 3.09
CA VAL A 92 -13.24 -11.57 1.72
C VAL A 92 -11.82 -11.71 1.19
N VAL A 93 -11.68 -12.30 0.02
CA VAL A 93 -10.41 -12.39 -0.71
C VAL A 93 -10.52 -11.60 -2.01
N VAL A 94 -9.66 -10.63 -2.19
CA VAL A 94 -9.58 -9.81 -3.39
C VAL A 94 -8.32 -10.16 -4.16
N ALA A 95 -8.46 -10.90 -5.26
CA ALA A 95 -7.39 -11.18 -6.20
C ALA A 95 -7.22 -9.96 -7.12
N ALA A 96 -6.21 -9.15 -6.86
CA ALA A 96 -6.06 -7.84 -7.50
C ALA A 96 -4.82 -7.82 -8.40
N GLY A 97 -5.02 -7.63 -9.69
CA GLY A 97 -3.92 -7.52 -10.65
C GLY A 97 -3.05 -6.27 -10.43
N PRO A 98 -1.86 -6.22 -11.07
CA PRO A 98 -1.00 -5.04 -11.05
C PRO A 98 -1.75 -3.84 -11.65
N GLY A 99 -1.55 -2.66 -11.05
CA GLY A 99 -2.18 -1.44 -11.55
C GLY A 99 -3.71 -1.37 -11.43
N SER A 100 -4.36 -2.30 -10.72
CA SER A 100 -5.83 -2.35 -10.57
C SER A 100 -6.39 -1.35 -9.55
N GLY A 101 -5.52 -0.60 -8.87
CA GLY A 101 -5.93 0.37 -7.86
C GLY A 101 -6.18 -0.25 -6.49
N LYS A 102 -5.49 -1.33 -6.10
CA LYS A 102 -5.56 -1.97 -4.77
C LYS A 102 -5.59 -0.96 -3.64
N THR A 103 -4.56 -0.10 -3.55
CA THR A 103 -4.46 0.94 -2.52
C THR A 103 -5.69 1.83 -2.46
N ARG A 104 -6.20 2.24 -3.63
CA ARG A 104 -7.40 3.06 -3.72
C ARG A 104 -8.62 2.35 -3.13
N VAL A 105 -8.87 1.11 -3.56
CA VAL A 105 -10.01 0.32 -3.07
C VAL A 105 -9.92 0.11 -1.56
N LEU A 106 -8.73 -0.20 -1.03
CA LEU A 106 -8.54 -0.40 0.41
C LEU A 106 -8.78 0.88 1.22
N VAL A 107 -8.27 2.02 0.77
CA VAL A 107 -8.53 3.32 1.42
C VAL A 107 -10.02 3.65 1.42
N HIS A 108 -10.70 3.44 0.29
CA HIS A 108 -12.13 3.68 0.17
C HIS A 108 -12.97 2.67 0.98
N LYS A 109 -12.52 1.40 1.11
CA LYS A 109 -13.14 0.41 1.99
C LYS A 109 -13.03 0.84 3.46
N LEU A 110 -11.85 1.23 3.92
CA LEU A 110 -11.65 1.76 5.28
C LEU A 110 -12.53 3.01 5.53
N ALA A 111 -12.58 3.91 4.57
CA ALA A 111 -13.44 5.09 4.65
C ALA A 111 -14.93 4.72 4.74
N SER A 112 -15.39 3.73 3.95
CA SER A 112 -16.75 3.21 4.00
C SER A 112 -17.08 2.60 5.35
N LEU A 113 -16.18 1.80 5.92
CA LEU A 113 -16.34 1.19 7.23
C LEU A 113 -16.52 2.24 8.34
N LEU A 114 -15.71 3.30 8.31
CA LEU A 114 -15.77 4.39 9.29
C LEU A 114 -17.05 5.23 9.20
N VAL A 115 -17.51 5.49 7.97
CA VAL A 115 -18.52 6.53 7.74
C VAL A 115 -19.91 5.93 7.53
N ARG A 116 -19.99 4.73 6.95
CA ARG A 116 -21.24 4.08 6.56
C ARG A 116 -21.63 2.92 7.48
N GLU A 117 -20.65 2.14 7.95
CA GLU A 117 -20.89 0.98 8.80
C GLU A 117 -20.70 1.29 10.29
N ASP A 118 -20.34 2.54 10.62
CA ASP A 118 -20.16 3.04 11.98
C ASP A 118 -19.15 2.23 12.82
N VAL A 119 -18.18 1.64 12.16
CA VAL A 119 -17.10 0.94 12.83
C VAL A 119 -16.18 1.95 13.51
N ARG A 120 -15.91 1.78 14.80
CA ARG A 120 -15.02 2.69 15.53
C ARG A 120 -13.60 2.61 14.97
N SER A 121 -12.93 3.75 14.87
CA SER A 121 -11.59 3.84 14.28
C SER A 121 -10.59 2.88 14.94
N GLU A 122 -10.66 2.71 16.25
CA GLU A 122 -9.77 1.85 17.05
C GLU A 122 -10.03 0.35 16.82
N GLN A 123 -11.21 0.00 16.29
CA GLN A 123 -11.59 -1.37 15.96
C GLN A 123 -11.14 -1.79 14.55
N LEU A 124 -10.67 -0.82 13.74
CA LEU A 124 -10.10 -1.10 12.43
C LEU A 124 -8.59 -1.33 12.55
N LEU A 125 -8.15 -2.44 12.00
CA LEU A 125 -6.74 -2.77 11.83
C LEU A 125 -6.45 -3.01 10.35
N MET A 126 -5.43 -2.36 9.82
CA MET A 126 -4.87 -2.66 8.53
C MET A 126 -3.41 -3.07 8.67
N LEU A 127 -3.08 -4.25 8.18
CA LEU A 127 -1.72 -4.77 8.14
C LEU A 127 -1.17 -4.71 6.71
N THR A 128 0.07 -4.25 6.60
CA THR A 128 0.78 -4.12 5.32
C THR A 128 2.24 -4.52 5.46
N PHE A 129 2.91 -4.74 4.35
CA PHE A 129 4.25 -5.30 4.30
C PHE A 129 5.37 -4.28 4.57
N SER A 130 5.10 -3.00 4.38
CA SER A 130 6.12 -1.96 4.51
C SER A 130 5.62 -0.71 5.22
N ARG A 131 6.53 -0.03 5.90
CA ARG A 131 6.24 1.25 6.57
C ARG A 131 5.81 2.33 5.58
N ALA A 132 6.45 2.39 4.43
CA ALA A 132 6.10 3.34 3.38
C ALA A 132 4.64 3.16 2.92
N ALA A 133 4.20 1.90 2.73
CA ALA A 133 2.82 1.60 2.40
C ALA A 133 1.87 2.01 3.54
N ALA A 134 2.17 1.68 4.80
CA ALA A 134 1.36 2.07 5.94
C ALA A 134 1.19 3.59 6.03
N THR A 135 2.27 4.35 5.84
CA THR A 135 2.26 5.82 5.85
C THR A 135 1.41 6.38 4.70
N GLU A 136 1.55 5.84 3.49
CA GLU A 136 0.78 6.27 2.33
C GLU A 136 -0.72 5.96 2.47
N PHE A 137 -1.08 4.78 2.99
CA PHE A 137 -2.47 4.45 3.31
C PHE A 137 -3.05 5.42 4.34
N LYS A 138 -2.30 5.68 5.42
CA LYS A 138 -2.72 6.60 6.48
C LYS A 138 -2.95 8.00 5.94
N ARG A 139 -2.01 8.53 5.16
CA ARG A 139 -2.10 9.85 4.54
C ARG A 139 -3.34 9.95 3.65
N ARG A 140 -3.57 8.99 2.75
CA ARG A 140 -4.73 8.97 1.85
C ARG A 140 -6.05 8.84 2.61
N LEU A 141 -6.08 8.06 3.67
CA LEU A 141 -7.28 7.93 4.50
C LEU A 141 -7.58 9.25 5.23
N ILE A 142 -6.56 9.94 5.76
CA ILE A 142 -6.71 11.28 6.37
C ILE A 142 -7.26 12.28 5.35
N GLU A 143 -6.74 12.29 4.12
CA GLU A 143 -7.24 13.15 3.04
C GLU A 143 -8.72 12.87 2.73
N LEU A 144 -9.15 11.61 2.84
CA LEU A 144 -10.50 11.19 2.47
C LEU A 144 -11.53 11.45 3.57
N VAL A 145 -11.23 11.10 4.83
CA VAL A 145 -12.20 11.13 5.95
C VAL A 145 -11.76 12.04 7.12
N GLY A 146 -10.61 12.69 7.02
CA GLY A 146 -10.13 13.64 8.01
C GLY A 146 -9.77 13.01 9.35
N LYS A 147 -10.22 13.64 10.45
CA LYS A 147 -9.78 13.32 11.83
C LYS A 147 -10.04 11.87 12.26
N ALA A 148 -11.08 11.23 11.77
CA ALA A 148 -11.39 9.84 12.10
C ALA A 148 -10.26 8.87 11.71
N ALA A 149 -9.54 9.18 10.63
CA ALA A 149 -8.43 8.37 10.15
C ALA A 149 -7.25 8.28 11.14
N TYR A 150 -7.03 9.30 11.98
CA TYR A 150 -5.88 9.29 12.90
C TYR A 150 -5.87 8.13 13.89
N PHE A 151 -7.03 7.59 14.21
CA PHE A 151 -7.20 6.52 15.20
C PHE A 151 -7.31 5.12 14.59
N VAL A 152 -7.31 5.01 13.27
CA VAL A 152 -7.25 3.72 12.59
C VAL A 152 -5.83 3.16 12.70
N ASP A 153 -5.70 1.93 13.18
CA ASP A 153 -4.43 1.23 13.20
C ASP A 153 -4.04 0.76 11.78
N ILE A 154 -3.06 1.43 11.18
CA ILE A 154 -2.44 1.04 9.91
C ILE A 154 -0.97 0.80 10.18
N LYS A 155 -0.55 -0.47 10.22
CA LYS A 155 0.75 -0.92 10.74
C LYS A 155 1.37 -2.00 9.87
N THR A 156 2.67 -2.22 10.05
CA THR A 156 3.29 -3.46 9.58
C THR A 156 2.99 -4.60 10.55
N PHE A 157 3.17 -5.85 10.12
CA PHE A 157 3.02 -7.01 11.01
C PHE A 157 3.94 -6.92 12.22
N HIS A 158 5.19 -6.51 12.00
CA HIS A 158 6.18 -6.35 13.08
C HIS A 158 5.77 -5.25 14.07
N SER A 159 5.36 -4.08 13.57
CA SER A 159 4.88 -2.97 14.39
C SER A 159 3.70 -3.37 15.25
N TYR A 160 2.73 -4.08 14.67
CA TYR A 160 1.57 -4.55 15.43
C TYR A 160 1.94 -5.63 16.46
N ALA A 161 2.89 -6.53 16.15
CA ALA A 161 3.39 -7.51 17.10
C ALA A 161 4.09 -6.85 18.31
N PHE A 162 4.87 -5.79 18.08
CA PHE A 162 5.46 -4.99 19.17
C PHE A 162 4.39 -4.35 20.06
N ASP A 163 3.32 -3.83 19.47
CA ASP A 163 2.21 -3.27 20.24
C ASP A 163 1.56 -4.33 21.15
N ILE A 164 1.27 -5.52 20.61
CA ILE A 164 0.66 -6.61 21.37
C ILE A 164 1.52 -6.97 22.59
N LEU A 165 2.83 -7.08 22.38
CA LEU A 165 3.78 -7.46 23.44
C LEU A 165 4.09 -6.33 24.43
N GLY A 166 3.62 -5.11 24.19
CA GLY A 166 3.92 -3.96 25.04
C GLY A 166 5.40 -3.62 25.14
N ARG A 167 6.22 -4.09 24.19
CA ARG A 167 7.67 -3.94 24.20
C ARG A 167 8.10 -2.95 23.12
N TYR A 168 8.70 -1.88 23.54
CA TYR A 168 9.51 -1.02 22.67
C TYR A 168 10.95 -1.57 22.66
N GLY A 169 11.14 -2.72 21.96
CA GLY A 169 12.41 -3.45 21.94
C GLY A 169 13.39 -2.95 20.87
N SER A 170 14.66 -3.34 21.02
CA SER A 170 15.70 -3.09 20.00
C SER A 170 15.47 -4.03 18.79
N LEU A 171 15.91 -3.60 17.59
CA LEU A 171 15.87 -4.42 16.35
C LEU A 171 16.57 -5.79 16.48
N GLN A 172 17.45 -5.96 17.44
CA GLN A 172 18.14 -7.23 17.72
C GLN A 172 17.19 -8.31 18.27
N GLU A 173 16.00 -7.94 18.75
CA GLU A 173 14.98 -8.86 19.24
C GLU A 173 13.83 -9.09 18.24
N ALA A 174 13.94 -8.57 17.00
CA ALA A 174 12.87 -8.64 16.02
C ALA A 174 12.63 -10.04 15.45
N ASP A 175 13.65 -10.93 15.48
CA ASP A 175 13.50 -12.29 14.99
C ASP A 175 12.45 -13.06 15.82
N GLY A 176 11.39 -13.53 15.14
CA GLY A 176 10.31 -14.32 15.74
C GLY A 176 9.32 -13.51 16.59
N ILE A 177 9.34 -12.17 16.53
CA ILE A 177 8.43 -11.33 17.35
C ILE A 177 6.97 -11.51 16.95
N VAL A 178 6.69 -11.70 15.66
CA VAL A 178 5.34 -11.92 15.13
C VAL A 178 4.77 -13.23 15.69
N LEU A 179 5.57 -14.29 15.69
CA LEU A 179 5.21 -15.58 16.26
C LEU A 179 4.99 -15.52 17.78
N LYS A 180 5.81 -14.72 18.50
CA LYS A 180 5.61 -14.48 19.93
C LYS A 180 4.29 -13.78 20.20
N ALA A 181 3.94 -12.77 19.42
CA ALA A 181 2.67 -12.05 19.55
C ALA A 181 1.47 -12.98 19.27
N ALA A 182 1.55 -13.85 18.25
CA ALA A 182 0.53 -14.85 17.98
C ALA A 182 0.30 -15.77 19.19
N LYS A 183 1.38 -16.24 19.82
CA LYS A 183 1.31 -17.10 21.02
C LYS A 183 0.73 -16.38 22.23
N GLU A 184 1.04 -15.10 22.43
CA GLU A 184 0.47 -14.31 23.53
C GLU A 184 -1.05 -14.10 23.34
N ILE A 185 -1.52 -13.93 22.09
CA ILE A 185 -2.96 -13.90 21.80
C ILE A 185 -3.59 -15.25 22.10
N ALA A 186 -3.04 -16.35 21.55
CA ALA A 186 -3.56 -17.70 21.71
C ALA A 186 -3.62 -18.15 23.16
N SER A 187 -2.67 -17.71 24.00
CA SER A 187 -2.65 -18.01 25.45
C SER A 187 -3.53 -17.09 26.29
N GLY A 188 -4.20 -16.09 25.69
CA GLY A 188 -5.06 -15.13 26.37
C GLY A 188 -4.29 -14.09 27.23
N ASN A 189 -2.98 -13.97 27.06
CA ASN A 189 -2.15 -13.01 27.79
C ASN A 189 -2.10 -11.62 27.15
N ALA A 190 -2.51 -11.49 25.89
CA ALA A 190 -2.53 -10.23 25.18
C ALA A 190 -3.55 -9.26 25.77
N GLU A 191 -3.20 -7.97 25.84
CA GLU A 191 -4.10 -6.94 26.37
C GLU A 191 -5.33 -6.78 25.45
N PRO A 192 -6.60 -6.97 25.97
CA PRO A 192 -7.80 -6.94 25.15
C PRO A 192 -7.99 -5.65 24.34
N SER A 193 -7.53 -4.51 24.85
CA SER A 193 -7.61 -3.20 24.15
C SER A 193 -6.81 -3.18 22.85
N ARG A 194 -5.79 -4.02 22.73
CA ARG A 194 -4.90 -4.08 21.55
C ARG A 194 -5.40 -5.05 20.48
N ILE A 195 -6.09 -6.10 20.88
CA ILE A 195 -6.55 -7.18 20.01
C ILE A 195 -8.05 -7.18 19.73
N GLY A 196 -8.82 -6.31 20.40
CA GLY A 196 -10.28 -6.18 20.25
C GLY A 196 -10.68 -5.51 18.94
N LYS A 197 -10.20 -6.04 17.80
CA LYS A 197 -10.49 -5.55 16.46
C LYS A 197 -11.74 -6.21 15.90
N THR A 198 -12.57 -5.47 15.16
CA THR A 198 -13.76 -6.00 14.48
C THR A 198 -13.56 -6.16 12.98
N VAL A 199 -12.63 -5.40 12.40
CA VAL A 199 -12.27 -5.53 10.99
C VAL A 199 -10.75 -5.52 10.84
N LEU A 200 -10.23 -6.52 10.16
CA LEU A 200 -8.84 -6.66 9.74
C LEU A 200 -8.74 -6.57 8.23
N VAL A 201 -7.93 -5.66 7.75
CA VAL A 201 -7.59 -5.52 6.32
C VAL A 201 -6.12 -5.88 6.13
N ILE A 202 -5.81 -6.74 5.17
CA ILE A 202 -4.45 -7.18 4.88
C ILE A 202 -4.12 -6.80 3.44
N ASP A 203 -3.09 -5.99 3.26
CA ASP A 203 -2.53 -5.64 1.95
C ASP A 203 -1.35 -6.56 1.61
N GLU A 204 -1.17 -6.85 0.31
CA GLU A 204 -0.16 -7.77 -0.21
C GLU A 204 -0.18 -9.16 0.47
N ALA A 205 -1.38 -9.69 0.74
CA ALA A 205 -1.58 -10.92 1.50
C ALA A 205 -0.90 -12.16 0.90
N GLN A 206 -0.52 -12.13 -0.39
CA GLN A 206 0.26 -13.19 -1.03
C GLN A 206 1.70 -13.26 -0.54
N ASP A 207 2.22 -12.22 0.09
CA ASP A 207 3.61 -12.16 0.57
C ASP A 207 3.76 -12.57 2.05
N MET A 208 2.68 -12.93 2.72
CA MET A 208 2.69 -13.35 4.13
C MET A 208 3.51 -14.62 4.34
N ASP A 209 4.31 -14.61 5.40
CA ASP A 209 4.99 -15.80 5.90
C ASP A 209 4.14 -16.59 6.91
N ALA A 210 4.64 -17.74 7.35
CA ALA A 210 3.91 -18.61 8.27
C ALA A 210 3.63 -17.95 9.64
N SER A 211 4.54 -17.10 10.14
CA SER A 211 4.36 -16.43 11.43
C SER A 211 3.32 -15.31 11.36
N GLU A 212 3.26 -14.61 10.23
CA GLU A 212 2.25 -13.60 9.96
C GLU A 212 0.86 -14.23 9.78
N ALA A 213 0.79 -15.39 9.10
CA ALA A 213 -0.44 -16.17 8.99
C ALA A 213 -0.93 -16.66 10.37
N GLU A 214 -0.02 -17.17 11.22
CA GLU A 214 -0.34 -17.61 12.59
C GLU A 214 -0.86 -16.44 13.46
N LEU A 215 -0.30 -15.23 13.30
CA LEU A 215 -0.80 -14.04 14.00
C LEU A 215 -2.24 -13.71 13.59
N VAL A 216 -2.54 -13.78 12.29
CA VAL A 216 -3.90 -13.51 11.78
C VAL A 216 -4.89 -14.59 12.25
N GLU A 217 -4.51 -15.87 12.19
CA GLU A 217 -5.35 -16.96 12.71
C GLU A 217 -5.62 -16.81 14.21
N ALA A 218 -4.62 -16.44 15.01
CA ALA A 218 -4.82 -16.19 16.45
C ALA A 218 -5.80 -15.03 16.70
N LEU A 219 -5.80 -13.98 15.87
CA LEU A 219 -6.79 -12.89 15.96
C LEU A 219 -8.20 -13.38 15.59
N ILE A 220 -8.34 -14.23 14.57
CA ILE A 220 -9.63 -14.80 14.13
C ILE A 220 -10.19 -15.71 15.23
N GLU A 221 -9.36 -16.56 15.83
CA GLU A 221 -9.76 -17.46 16.90
C GLU A 221 -10.13 -16.71 18.18
N HIS A 222 -9.44 -15.60 18.47
CA HIS A 222 -9.77 -14.74 19.62
C HIS A 222 -11.10 -14.01 19.43
N ASN A 223 -11.47 -13.64 18.21
CA ASN A 223 -12.71 -12.94 17.89
C ASN A 223 -13.42 -13.59 16.70
N GLU A 224 -14.36 -14.49 16.97
CA GLU A 224 -15.15 -15.20 15.97
C GLU A 224 -15.97 -14.27 15.05
N THR A 225 -16.21 -13.03 15.44
CA THR A 225 -16.93 -12.04 14.64
C THR A 225 -15.99 -11.14 13.83
N LEU A 226 -14.67 -11.33 13.89
CA LEU A 226 -13.69 -10.56 13.14
C LEU A 226 -13.93 -10.71 11.63
N ARG A 227 -14.11 -9.59 10.96
CA ARG A 227 -14.15 -9.54 9.48
C ARG A 227 -12.74 -9.40 8.94
N VAL A 228 -12.37 -10.28 8.00
CA VAL A 228 -11.04 -10.27 7.38
C VAL A 228 -11.16 -10.01 5.88
N ILE A 229 -10.46 -8.99 5.41
CA ILE A 229 -10.40 -8.60 4.01
C ILE A 229 -8.94 -8.73 3.56
N ALA A 230 -8.61 -9.79 2.85
CA ALA A 230 -7.28 -10.07 2.33
C ALA A 230 -7.18 -9.65 0.86
N VAL A 231 -6.29 -8.71 0.56
CA VAL A 231 -6.06 -8.22 -0.80
C VAL A 231 -4.65 -8.56 -1.23
N GLY A 232 -4.51 -9.12 -2.42
CA GLY A 232 -3.21 -9.51 -2.91
C GLY A 232 -3.20 -9.87 -4.39
N ASP A 233 -2.00 -10.13 -4.90
CA ASP A 233 -1.72 -10.59 -6.25
C ASP A 233 -0.83 -11.82 -6.21
N ASP A 234 -1.42 -13.01 -6.28
CA ASP A 234 -0.69 -14.28 -6.25
C ASP A 234 0.29 -14.44 -7.42
N ASP A 235 0.04 -13.79 -8.56
CA ASP A 235 0.98 -13.73 -9.68
C ASP A 235 2.21 -12.86 -9.38
N GLN A 236 2.17 -12.03 -8.32
CA GLN A 236 3.29 -11.20 -7.86
C GLN A 236 3.95 -11.71 -6.57
N ASN A 237 3.67 -12.94 -6.13
CA ASN A 237 4.41 -13.56 -5.04
C ASN A 237 5.82 -13.93 -5.52
N ILE A 238 6.81 -13.14 -5.09
CA ILE A 238 8.24 -13.34 -5.42
C ILE A 238 9.12 -13.45 -4.17
N TYR A 239 8.51 -13.63 -2.99
CA TYR A 239 9.21 -13.73 -1.71
C TYR A 239 9.19 -15.13 -1.10
N ALA A 240 8.93 -16.17 -1.91
CA ALA A 240 8.95 -17.57 -1.45
C ALA A 240 10.25 -17.93 -0.73
N PHE A 241 11.40 -17.36 -1.15
CA PHE A 241 12.70 -17.55 -0.49
C PHE A 241 12.78 -16.95 0.93
N ARG A 242 11.80 -16.13 1.35
CA ARG A 242 11.64 -15.61 2.73
C ARG A 242 10.62 -16.40 3.55
N GLY A 243 10.05 -17.46 2.99
CA GLY A 243 8.98 -18.23 3.62
C GLY A 243 7.56 -17.73 3.27
N ALA A 244 7.44 -16.74 2.38
CA ALA A 244 6.14 -16.35 1.85
C ALA A 244 5.55 -17.51 1.04
N ASP A 245 4.36 -17.93 1.41
CA ASP A 245 3.81 -19.17 0.90
C ASP A 245 2.58 -18.96 0.00
N GLY A 246 1.99 -17.77 -0.02
CA GLY A 246 0.82 -17.46 -0.86
C GLY A 246 -0.45 -18.29 -0.56
N ARG A 247 -0.36 -19.30 0.32
CA ARG A 247 -1.48 -20.19 0.67
C ARG A 247 -2.53 -19.51 1.53
N PHE A 248 -2.18 -18.46 2.26
CA PHE A 248 -3.12 -17.80 3.16
C PHE A 248 -4.43 -17.39 2.46
N MET A 249 -4.34 -16.75 1.28
CA MET A 249 -5.54 -16.38 0.51
C MET A 249 -6.33 -17.60 0.03
N GLN A 250 -5.64 -18.67 -0.35
CA GLN A 250 -6.27 -19.93 -0.76
C GLN A 250 -6.94 -20.63 0.43
N ASP A 251 -6.29 -20.60 1.59
CA ASP A 251 -6.82 -21.16 2.84
C ASP A 251 -8.09 -20.43 3.30
N LEU A 252 -8.15 -19.11 3.20
CA LEU A 252 -9.38 -18.36 3.48
C LEU A 252 -10.53 -18.80 2.57
N LEU A 253 -10.26 -19.00 1.28
CA LEU A 253 -11.26 -19.47 0.33
C LEU A 253 -11.71 -20.91 0.60
N ALA A 254 -10.76 -21.80 0.95
CA ALA A 254 -11.05 -23.23 1.13
C ALA A 254 -11.60 -23.59 2.50
N LYS A 255 -11.14 -22.91 3.57
CA LYS A 255 -11.42 -23.28 4.97
C LYS A 255 -12.45 -22.37 5.65
N ARG A 256 -12.62 -21.13 5.16
CA ARG A 256 -13.47 -20.09 5.78
C ARG A 256 -14.62 -19.63 4.87
N ASP A 257 -14.84 -20.28 3.72
CA ASP A 257 -15.89 -19.94 2.75
C ASP A 257 -15.88 -18.45 2.36
N ALA A 258 -14.67 -17.90 2.14
CA ALA A 258 -14.48 -16.50 1.85
C ALA A 258 -15.08 -16.12 0.48
N VAL A 259 -15.71 -14.95 0.40
CA VAL A 259 -16.17 -14.38 -0.86
C VAL A 259 -14.98 -13.89 -1.68
N ARG A 260 -14.89 -14.34 -2.94
CA ARG A 260 -13.81 -13.95 -3.86
C ARG A 260 -14.23 -12.84 -4.79
N HIS A 261 -13.42 -11.79 -4.85
CA HIS A 261 -13.50 -10.73 -5.85
C HIS A 261 -12.24 -10.71 -6.72
N GLU A 262 -12.37 -10.29 -7.98
CA GLU A 262 -11.24 -10.09 -8.89
C GLU A 262 -11.21 -8.65 -9.40
N MET A 263 -10.06 -7.99 -9.24
CA MET A 263 -9.80 -6.67 -9.83
C MET A 263 -9.02 -6.86 -11.14
N THR A 264 -9.71 -6.77 -12.26
CA THR A 264 -9.16 -7.02 -13.59
C THR A 264 -8.91 -5.77 -14.42
N GLU A 265 -9.31 -4.60 -13.94
CA GLU A 265 -9.06 -3.31 -14.60
C GLU A 265 -7.64 -2.83 -14.30
N ASN A 266 -6.85 -2.50 -15.31
CA ASN A 266 -5.50 -1.95 -15.15
C ASN A 266 -5.49 -0.47 -15.52
N TYR A 267 -5.24 0.37 -14.53
CA TYR A 267 -5.17 1.84 -14.65
C TYR A 267 -3.75 2.36 -14.85
N ARG A 268 -2.75 1.48 -14.76
CA ARG A 268 -1.32 1.83 -14.80
C ARG A 268 -0.77 1.83 -16.20
N SER A 269 -0.91 0.70 -16.89
CA SER A 269 -0.15 0.37 -18.08
C SER A 269 -0.97 0.55 -19.35
N THR A 270 -0.27 0.82 -20.44
CA THR A 270 -0.86 0.87 -21.79
C THR A 270 -1.36 -0.51 -22.25
N PRO A 271 -2.29 -0.57 -23.22
CA PRO A 271 -2.81 -1.84 -23.73
C PRO A 271 -1.72 -2.82 -24.14
N ALA A 272 -0.69 -2.37 -24.85
CA ALA A 272 0.41 -3.23 -25.29
C ALA A 272 1.12 -3.96 -24.14
N VAL A 273 1.39 -3.25 -23.04
CA VAL A 273 2.02 -3.84 -21.85
C VAL A 273 1.07 -4.81 -21.14
N VAL A 274 -0.23 -4.47 -21.05
CA VAL A 274 -1.24 -5.32 -20.40
C VAL A 274 -1.44 -6.61 -21.20
N ASP A 275 -1.61 -6.52 -22.52
CA ASP A 275 -1.85 -7.69 -23.39
C ASP A 275 -0.66 -8.65 -23.38
N PHE A 276 0.56 -8.08 -23.46
CA PHE A 276 1.79 -8.87 -23.34
C PHE A 276 1.89 -9.58 -21.98
N SER A 277 1.62 -8.84 -20.90
CA SER A 277 1.65 -9.40 -19.54
C SER A 277 0.60 -10.48 -19.34
N ASN A 278 -0.60 -10.34 -19.91
CA ASN A 278 -1.65 -11.36 -19.89
C ASN A 278 -1.22 -12.64 -20.62
N ALA A 279 -0.64 -12.49 -21.81
CA ALA A 279 -0.14 -13.63 -22.58
C ALA A 279 0.97 -14.38 -21.83
N PHE A 280 1.85 -13.64 -21.14
CA PHE A 280 2.92 -14.23 -20.36
C PHE A 280 2.41 -14.93 -19.09
N VAL A 281 1.58 -14.27 -18.29
CA VAL A 281 1.11 -14.79 -16.99
C VAL A 281 0.22 -16.02 -17.14
N SER A 282 -0.43 -16.21 -18.30
CA SER A 282 -1.23 -17.42 -18.61
C SER A 282 -0.43 -18.72 -18.55
N LYS A 283 0.92 -18.66 -18.56
CA LYS A 283 1.81 -19.81 -18.45
C LYS A 283 2.10 -20.22 -16.99
N ILE A 284 1.70 -19.43 -16.00
CA ILE A 284 1.76 -19.78 -14.58
C ILE A 284 0.59 -20.71 -14.25
N LYS A 285 0.87 -21.85 -13.61
CA LYS A 285 -0.13 -22.91 -13.43
C LYS A 285 -1.11 -22.66 -12.28
N ALA A 286 -0.61 -22.22 -11.14
CA ALA A 286 -1.43 -22.02 -9.94
C ALA A 286 -1.75 -20.52 -9.77
N ARG A 287 -3.00 -20.13 -10.10
CA ARG A 287 -3.43 -18.74 -10.06
C ARG A 287 -4.81 -18.60 -9.42
N LEU A 288 -4.97 -17.56 -8.61
CA LEU A 288 -6.28 -17.16 -8.06
C LEU A 288 -7.13 -16.43 -9.10
N LYS A 289 -6.50 -15.60 -9.95
CA LYS A 289 -7.21 -14.87 -10.99
C LYS A 289 -7.55 -15.77 -12.16
N THR A 290 -8.83 -15.73 -12.57
CA THR A 290 -9.35 -16.49 -13.70
C THR A 290 -9.53 -15.63 -14.96
N HIS A 291 -9.65 -14.31 -14.78
CA HIS A 291 -9.86 -13.38 -15.88
C HIS A 291 -8.58 -12.62 -16.23
N ALA A 292 -8.43 -12.30 -17.51
CA ALA A 292 -7.36 -11.44 -17.99
C ALA A 292 -7.56 -9.99 -17.53
N LEU A 293 -6.44 -9.25 -17.40
CA LEU A 293 -6.49 -7.83 -17.11
C LEU A 293 -6.95 -7.05 -18.35
N THR A 294 -7.68 -5.96 -18.14
CA THR A 294 -8.11 -5.05 -19.19
C THR A 294 -7.51 -3.68 -18.94
N ALA A 295 -6.79 -3.13 -19.91
CA ALA A 295 -6.27 -1.76 -19.81
C ALA A 295 -7.43 -0.76 -19.84
N VAL A 296 -7.44 0.17 -18.89
CA VAL A 296 -8.39 1.30 -18.86
C VAL A 296 -7.83 2.49 -19.66
N ARG A 297 -6.51 2.60 -19.73
CA ARG A 297 -5.83 3.63 -20.50
C ARG A 297 -5.88 3.30 -21.98
N ASN A 298 -5.99 4.35 -22.81
CA ASN A 298 -5.95 4.25 -24.28
C ASN A 298 -4.68 4.85 -24.88
N ASP A 299 -3.69 5.18 -24.02
CA ASP A 299 -2.42 5.73 -24.49
C ASP A 299 -1.65 4.69 -25.31
N THR A 300 -0.89 5.18 -26.28
CA THR A 300 0.02 4.34 -27.05
C THR A 300 1.25 3.97 -26.22
N GLY A 301 1.68 2.73 -26.30
CA GLY A 301 2.91 2.23 -25.69
C GLY A 301 3.46 1.07 -26.49
N THR A 302 4.70 0.69 -26.21
CA THR A 302 5.40 -0.33 -26.97
C THR A 302 5.94 -1.44 -26.08
N VAL A 303 5.94 -2.69 -26.60
CA VAL A 303 6.69 -3.79 -26.01
C VAL A 303 7.72 -4.25 -27.03
N ARG A 304 8.99 -4.12 -26.66
CA ARG A 304 10.13 -4.54 -27.48
C ARG A 304 10.81 -5.77 -26.86
N LEU A 305 10.99 -6.79 -27.65
CA LEU A 305 11.69 -8.01 -27.27
C LEU A 305 13.00 -8.12 -28.04
N VAL A 306 14.13 -8.12 -27.33
CA VAL A 306 15.48 -8.17 -27.91
C VAL A 306 16.14 -9.47 -27.48
N SER A 307 16.28 -10.39 -28.43
CA SER A 307 16.92 -11.69 -28.21
C SER A 307 18.44 -11.59 -28.43
N HIS A 308 19.21 -12.18 -27.52
CA HIS A 308 20.67 -12.23 -27.57
C HIS A 308 21.16 -13.67 -27.61
N THR A 309 22.23 -13.89 -28.36
CA THR A 309 22.94 -15.18 -28.43
C THR A 309 24.01 -15.30 -27.33
N SER A 310 24.66 -14.19 -26.99
CA SER A 310 25.68 -14.08 -25.94
C SER A 310 25.06 -14.17 -24.53
N GLU A 311 25.91 -14.49 -23.56
CA GLU A 311 25.61 -14.40 -22.12
C GLU A 311 25.69 -12.95 -21.62
N HIS A 312 26.59 -12.17 -22.22
CA HIS A 312 26.89 -10.79 -21.86
C HIS A 312 26.32 -9.87 -22.93
N PHE A 313 25.23 -9.20 -22.60
CA PHE A 313 24.54 -8.24 -23.49
C PHE A 313 24.20 -6.92 -22.79
N GLU A 314 24.88 -6.64 -21.67
CA GLU A 314 24.74 -5.39 -20.90
C GLU A 314 25.07 -4.17 -21.76
N GLU A 315 26.11 -4.29 -22.64
CA GLU A 315 26.47 -3.22 -23.56
C GLU A 315 25.36 -2.90 -24.58
N ALA A 316 24.67 -3.93 -25.07
CA ALA A 316 23.54 -3.74 -25.98
C ALA A 316 22.38 -2.96 -25.32
N ILE A 317 22.11 -3.25 -24.03
CA ILE A 317 21.11 -2.52 -23.24
C ILE A 317 21.53 -1.05 -23.09
N VAL A 318 22.77 -0.80 -22.70
CA VAL A 318 23.30 0.56 -22.55
C VAL A 318 23.22 1.35 -23.86
N LYS A 319 23.63 0.74 -24.99
CA LYS A 319 23.52 1.34 -26.33
C LYS A 319 22.07 1.64 -26.70
N GLY A 320 21.15 0.72 -26.42
CA GLY A 320 19.72 0.90 -26.64
C GLY A 320 19.14 2.08 -25.85
N ILE A 321 19.45 2.17 -24.56
CA ILE A 321 19.03 3.27 -23.70
C ILE A 321 19.56 4.61 -24.19
N ILE A 322 20.85 4.68 -24.57
CA ILE A 322 21.46 5.91 -25.10
C ILE A 322 20.78 6.33 -26.40
N ALA A 323 20.51 5.39 -27.30
CA ALA A 323 19.81 5.67 -28.55
C ALA A 323 18.40 6.21 -28.29
N ASP A 324 17.64 5.59 -27.38
CA ASP A 324 16.30 6.03 -27.04
C ASP A 324 16.30 7.40 -26.31
N LEU A 325 17.32 7.69 -25.47
CA LEU A 325 17.54 9.04 -24.90
C LEU A 325 17.85 10.09 -25.98
N SER A 326 18.74 9.74 -26.91
CA SER A 326 19.16 10.67 -27.98
C SER A 326 18.02 10.99 -28.94
N CYS A 327 17.09 10.06 -29.13
CA CYS A 327 15.90 10.26 -29.97
C CYS A 327 14.74 10.91 -29.22
N GLY A 328 14.91 11.27 -27.92
CA GLY A 328 13.85 11.87 -27.11
C GLY A 328 12.68 10.94 -26.76
N LYS A 329 12.86 9.62 -26.90
CA LYS A 329 11.82 8.63 -26.58
C LYS A 329 11.63 8.42 -25.07
N LEU A 330 12.67 8.64 -24.27
CA LEU A 330 12.63 8.47 -22.82
C LEU A 330 12.23 9.79 -22.15
N SER A 331 10.93 10.03 -22.08
CA SER A 331 10.35 11.15 -21.33
C SER A 331 9.75 10.62 -20.02
N GLY A 332 10.13 11.22 -18.88
CA GLY A 332 9.64 10.78 -17.58
C GLY A 332 10.60 9.80 -16.87
N SER A 333 10.02 8.89 -16.09
CA SER A 333 10.79 7.95 -15.28
C SER A 333 11.22 6.71 -16.06
N CYS A 334 12.49 6.33 -15.94
CA CYS A 334 13.06 5.16 -16.61
C CYS A 334 13.70 4.21 -15.58
N ALA A 335 13.48 2.90 -15.73
CA ALA A 335 14.14 1.90 -14.92
C ALA A 335 14.80 0.81 -15.76
N VAL A 336 15.95 0.33 -15.26
CA VAL A 336 16.64 -0.87 -15.74
C VAL A 336 16.56 -1.92 -14.64
N LEU A 337 15.87 -3.01 -14.90
CA LEU A 337 15.58 -4.05 -13.93
C LEU A 337 16.38 -5.32 -14.25
N THR A 338 16.97 -5.90 -13.22
CA THR A 338 17.84 -7.08 -13.34
C THR A 338 17.42 -8.19 -12.37
N ASN A 339 17.97 -9.39 -12.58
CA ASN A 339 17.76 -10.51 -11.67
C ASN A 339 18.64 -10.47 -10.43
N THR A 340 19.86 -9.95 -10.57
CA THR A 340 20.89 -9.97 -9.53
C THR A 340 21.40 -8.57 -9.20
N ASN A 341 21.98 -8.42 -8.00
CA ASN A 341 22.62 -7.15 -7.62
C ASN A 341 23.89 -6.87 -8.44
N GLU A 342 24.59 -7.93 -8.87
CA GLU A 342 25.80 -7.83 -9.68
C GLU A 342 25.50 -7.26 -11.07
N GLU A 343 24.48 -7.78 -11.75
CA GLU A 343 23.99 -7.23 -13.02
C GLU A 343 23.57 -5.76 -12.86
N ALA A 344 22.86 -5.43 -11.79
CA ALA A 344 22.43 -4.04 -11.53
C ALA A 344 23.64 -3.12 -11.31
N PHE A 345 24.65 -3.56 -10.57
CA PHE A 345 25.86 -2.78 -10.34
C PHE A 345 26.63 -2.56 -11.64
N THR A 346 26.80 -3.60 -12.45
CA THR A 346 27.50 -3.54 -13.73
C THR A 346 26.83 -2.56 -14.69
N LEU A 347 25.51 -2.69 -14.89
CA LEU A 347 24.75 -1.76 -15.73
C LEU A 347 24.79 -0.31 -15.22
N CYS A 348 24.69 -0.10 -13.91
CA CYS A 348 24.82 1.22 -13.32
C CYS A 348 26.19 1.83 -13.59
N ALA A 349 27.27 1.07 -13.44
CA ALA A 349 28.63 1.53 -13.72
C ALA A 349 28.82 1.87 -15.20
N MET A 350 28.32 1.03 -16.11
CA MET A 350 28.39 1.25 -17.54
C MET A 350 27.61 2.51 -17.97
N LEU A 351 26.37 2.69 -17.49
CA LEU A 351 25.56 3.87 -17.77
C LEU A 351 26.21 5.14 -17.22
N LYS A 352 26.80 5.11 -16.03
CA LYS A 352 27.53 6.27 -15.48
C LYS A 352 28.71 6.69 -16.34
N LYS A 353 29.43 5.72 -16.94
CA LYS A 353 30.55 6.02 -17.86
C LYS A 353 30.11 6.79 -19.10
N THR A 354 28.86 6.68 -19.52
CA THR A 354 28.31 7.44 -20.67
C THR A 354 27.85 8.85 -20.31
N GLY A 355 27.98 9.28 -19.04
CA GLY A 355 27.57 10.60 -18.58
C GLY A 355 26.08 10.73 -18.26
N VAL A 356 25.33 9.64 -18.33
CA VAL A 356 23.89 9.63 -17.99
C VAL A 356 23.71 9.68 -16.47
N ALA A 357 22.76 10.48 -16.00
CA ALA A 357 22.39 10.52 -14.60
C ALA A 357 21.68 9.20 -14.20
N VAL A 358 22.29 8.42 -13.32
CA VAL A 358 21.83 7.09 -12.92
C VAL A 358 21.84 6.95 -11.41
N SER A 359 20.77 6.42 -10.87
CA SER A 359 20.65 6.02 -9.46
C SER A 359 20.52 4.51 -9.33
N LEU A 360 21.30 3.90 -8.43
CA LEU A 360 21.24 2.47 -8.13
C LEU A 360 20.46 2.25 -6.83
N ILE A 361 19.38 1.46 -6.90
CA ILE A 361 18.67 1.03 -5.70
C ILE A 361 19.39 -0.21 -5.15
N GLN A 362 20.10 -0.03 -4.04
CA GLN A 362 20.71 -1.12 -3.28
C GLN A 362 20.02 -1.22 -1.92
N SER A 363 19.65 -2.44 -1.48
CA SER A 363 19.35 -2.64 -0.07
C SER A 363 20.67 -2.65 0.70
N GLN A 364 21.00 -1.54 1.29
CA GLN A 364 22.05 -1.52 2.29
C GLN A 364 21.48 -2.10 3.58
N LYS A 365 21.53 -3.42 3.76
CA LYS A 365 21.25 -4.05 5.06
C LYS A 365 22.13 -3.51 6.20
N SER A 366 23.14 -2.69 5.89
CA SER A 366 24.15 -2.19 6.82
C SER A 366 23.91 -0.76 7.33
N VAL A 367 23.05 0.05 6.69
CA VAL A 367 22.80 1.43 7.14
C VAL A 367 21.33 1.58 7.56
N SER A 368 21.06 1.26 8.81
CA SER A 368 19.80 1.66 9.43
C SER A 368 19.77 3.19 9.53
N LEU A 369 18.68 3.81 9.10
CA LEU A 369 18.46 5.26 9.27
C LEU A 369 18.64 5.69 10.72
N ALA A 370 18.23 4.87 11.68
CA ALA A 370 18.43 5.10 13.10
C ALA A 370 19.92 5.21 13.50
N ASN A 371 20.85 4.74 12.66
CA ASN A 371 22.29 4.83 12.90
C ASN A 371 22.96 6.07 12.31
N LEU A 372 22.25 6.87 11.50
CA LEU A 372 22.77 8.16 11.03
C LEU A 372 23.05 9.09 12.21
N ALA A 373 24.18 9.81 12.13
CA ALA A 373 24.59 10.73 13.19
C ALA A 373 23.52 11.81 13.44
N GLU A 374 22.92 12.31 12.37
CA GLU A 374 21.85 13.31 12.37
C GLU A 374 20.59 12.79 13.07
N VAL A 375 20.20 11.55 12.79
CA VAL A 375 19.02 10.92 13.41
C VAL A 375 19.25 10.67 14.90
N ARG A 376 20.43 10.19 15.28
CA ARG A 376 20.80 10.02 16.70
C ARG A 376 20.82 11.36 17.45
N ALA A 377 21.35 12.39 16.81
CA ALA A 377 21.38 13.72 17.38
C ALA A 377 19.97 14.31 17.51
N LEU A 378 19.12 14.10 16.52
CA LEU A 378 17.70 14.47 16.53
C LEU A 378 16.98 13.82 17.73
N LEU A 379 17.08 12.49 17.87
CA LEU A 379 16.45 11.77 18.98
C LEU A 379 16.96 12.25 20.34
N LYS A 380 18.26 12.48 20.46
CA LYS A 380 18.84 13.04 21.68
C LYS A 380 18.31 14.44 21.99
N TYR A 381 18.23 15.32 20.99
CA TYR A 381 17.63 16.64 21.12
C TYR A 381 16.19 16.57 21.59
N MET A 382 15.34 15.78 20.90
CA MET A 382 13.94 15.63 21.24
C MET A 382 13.75 15.07 22.65
N THR A 383 14.51 14.04 23.04
CA THR A 383 14.49 13.47 24.40
C THR A 383 14.80 14.52 25.45
N ALA A 384 15.81 15.39 25.23
CA ALA A 384 16.18 16.46 26.14
C ALA A 384 15.05 17.50 26.30
N GLN A 385 14.38 17.88 25.19
CA GLN A 385 13.27 18.83 25.23
C GLN A 385 11.99 18.25 25.90
N MET A 386 11.85 16.95 25.92
CA MET A 386 10.70 16.29 26.55
C MET A 386 10.78 16.19 28.08
N HIS A 387 11.92 16.53 28.71
CA HIS A 387 12.09 16.57 30.16
C HIS A 387 11.59 15.31 30.91
N GLY A 388 11.82 14.13 30.34
CA GLY A 388 11.38 12.84 30.91
C GLY A 388 9.92 12.46 30.61
N GLN A 389 9.17 13.27 29.88
CA GLN A 389 7.83 12.91 29.42
C GLN A 389 7.92 11.92 28.26
N LYS A 390 6.96 10.97 28.19
CA LYS A 390 6.90 9.98 27.11
C LYS A 390 6.25 10.52 25.82
N ARG A 391 5.48 11.60 25.92
CA ARG A 391 4.78 12.26 24.80
C ARG A 391 5.12 13.73 24.71
N ALA A 392 5.14 14.27 23.51
CA ALA A 392 5.36 15.69 23.25
C ALA A 392 4.34 16.24 22.24
N SER A 393 4.21 17.56 22.18
CA SER A 393 3.45 18.23 21.13
C SER A 393 4.13 18.06 19.78
N VAL A 394 3.34 17.90 18.72
CA VAL A 394 3.82 17.85 17.32
C VAL A 394 4.65 19.09 16.96
N ARG A 395 4.44 20.24 17.64
CA ARG A 395 5.24 21.46 17.46
C ARG A 395 6.73 21.25 17.72
N LEU A 396 7.10 20.27 18.56
CA LEU A 396 8.51 19.93 18.82
C LEU A 396 9.27 19.57 17.54
N PHE A 397 8.59 19.05 16.50
CA PHE A 397 9.25 18.76 15.23
C PHE A 397 9.72 20.02 14.51
N ALA A 398 8.96 21.12 14.55
CA ALA A 398 9.37 22.38 13.95
C ALA A 398 10.65 22.93 14.64
N ASP A 399 10.70 22.87 15.96
CA ASP A 399 11.89 23.28 16.73
C ASP A 399 13.08 22.34 16.41
N ALA A 400 12.83 21.05 16.29
CA ALA A 400 13.84 20.05 15.96
C ALA A 400 14.38 20.22 14.53
N GLU A 401 13.54 20.56 13.54
CA GLU A 401 13.98 20.87 12.19
C GLU A 401 14.88 22.10 12.14
N GLN A 402 14.49 23.18 12.84
CA GLN A 402 15.30 24.38 12.91
C GLN A 402 16.67 24.11 13.55
N TRP A 403 16.67 23.34 14.64
CA TRP A 403 17.90 22.93 15.30
C TRP A 403 18.78 22.05 14.40
N LEU A 404 18.19 21.08 13.68
CA LEU A 404 18.91 20.23 12.73
C LEU A 404 19.57 21.05 11.61
N ARG A 405 18.84 21.98 11.01
CA ARG A 405 19.38 22.85 9.95
C ARG A 405 20.54 23.69 10.48
N ALA A 406 20.45 24.21 11.69
CA ALA A 406 21.52 25.00 12.31
C ALA A 406 22.75 24.15 12.64
N SER A 407 22.55 22.91 13.12
CA SER A 407 23.64 22.06 13.61
C SER A 407 24.26 21.16 12.55
N TYR A 408 23.48 20.73 11.56
CA TYR A 408 23.84 19.71 10.56
C TYR A 408 23.55 20.16 9.11
N GLY A 409 23.33 21.44 8.86
CA GLY A 409 22.96 21.97 7.53
C GLY A 409 23.95 21.65 6.41
N ALA A 410 25.22 21.37 6.73
CA ALA A 410 26.24 20.95 5.76
C ALA A 410 26.27 19.42 5.53
N SER A 411 25.46 18.64 6.24
CA SER A 411 25.40 17.19 6.05
C SER A 411 24.73 16.82 4.74
N ILE A 412 25.28 15.82 4.06
CA ILE A 412 24.70 15.26 2.83
C ILE A 412 23.37 14.52 3.11
N TRP A 413 23.08 14.19 4.36
CA TRP A 413 21.88 13.45 4.77
C TRP A 413 20.77 14.34 5.31
N ILE A 414 21.01 15.66 5.43
CA ILE A 414 20.05 16.54 6.12
C ILE A 414 18.67 16.52 5.46
N ASP A 415 18.60 16.58 4.14
CA ASP A 415 17.33 16.58 3.41
C ASP A 415 16.57 15.25 3.57
N ASN A 416 17.30 14.13 3.65
CA ASN A 416 16.70 12.82 3.90
C ASN A 416 16.07 12.76 5.30
N VAL A 417 16.76 13.29 6.31
CA VAL A 417 16.24 13.31 7.69
C VAL A 417 15.04 14.25 7.82
N LEU A 418 15.06 15.39 7.14
CA LEU A 418 13.92 16.32 7.13
C LEU A 418 12.69 15.70 6.48
N ARG A 419 12.85 14.94 5.39
CA ARG A 419 11.75 14.18 4.77
C ARG A 419 11.19 13.07 5.66
N LEU A 420 12.02 12.44 6.49
CA LEU A 420 11.51 11.49 7.49
C LEU A 420 10.61 12.18 8.50
N ILE A 421 11.02 13.36 8.98
CA ILE A 421 10.21 14.18 9.89
C ILE A 421 8.88 14.57 9.19
N GLU A 422 8.95 15.08 7.97
CA GLU A 422 7.77 15.44 7.18
C GLU A 422 6.82 14.25 6.98
N SER A 423 7.36 13.09 6.60
CA SER A 423 6.56 11.87 6.39
C SER A 423 5.88 11.39 7.67
N PHE A 424 6.55 11.50 8.82
CA PHE A 424 5.96 11.15 10.11
C PHE A 424 4.92 12.17 10.56
N THR A 425 5.21 13.47 10.44
CA THR A 425 4.28 14.53 10.86
C THR A 425 3.03 14.59 10.00
N ALA A 426 3.12 14.22 8.72
CA ALA A 426 1.96 14.16 7.81
C ALA A 426 0.86 13.18 8.26
N ILE A 427 1.19 12.19 9.07
CA ILE A 427 0.23 11.21 9.60
C ILE A 427 -0.26 11.54 11.02
N LEU A 428 0.18 12.67 11.59
CA LEU A 428 -0.21 13.14 12.91
C LEU A 428 -1.22 14.31 12.82
N PRO A 429 -2.07 14.50 13.85
CA PRO A 429 -2.91 15.69 13.94
C PRO A 429 -2.03 16.95 14.07
N ALA A 430 -2.35 18.01 13.34
CA ALA A 430 -1.55 19.26 13.31
C ALA A 430 -1.34 19.89 14.70
N GLU A 431 -2.33 19.78 15.59
CA GLU A 431 -2.25 20.25 16.99
C GLU A 431 -2.39 19.08 17.97
N GLY A 432 -1.64 18.00 17.71
CA GLY A 432 -1.68 16.77 18.49
C GLY A 432 -0.45 16.56 19.38
N PHE A 433 -0.44 15.38 19.97
CA PHE A 433 0.69 14.83 20.69
C PHE A 433 1.13 13.54 20.00
N PHE A 434 2.43 13.24 20.11
CA PHE A 434 3.00 11.98 19.67
C PHE A 434 3.81 11.35 20.80
N TYR A 435 4.02 10.04 20.74
CA TYR A 435 4.97 9.36 21.60
C TYR A 435 6.31 9.24 20.88
N LEU A 436 7.41 9.51 21.60
CA LEU A 436 8.75 9.40 21.00
C LEU A 436 9.02 7.98 20.49
N ALA A 437 8.50 6.98 21.20
CA ALA A 437 8.60 5.58 20.79
C ALA A 437 7.99 5.29 19.41
N ASP A 438 6.87 5.94 19.07
CA ASP A 438 6.24 5.78 17.74
C ASP A 438 7.14 6.36 16.63
N PHE A 439 7.82 7.46 16.91
CA PHE A 439 8.79 8.06 15.98
C PHE A 439 10.07 7.19 15.86
N GLU A 440 10.57 6.66 16.97
CA GLU A 440 11.70 5.73 16.95
C GLU A 440 11.39 4.46 16.17
N GLU A 441 10.19 3.92 16.31
CA GLU A 441 9.69 2.78 15.55
C GLU A 441 9.59 3.13 14.06
N PHE A 442 8.98 4.28 13.73
CA PHE A 442 8.93 4.79 12.38
C PHE A 442 10.31 4.86 11.72
N LEU A 443 11.30 5.40 12.43
CA LEU A 443 12.68 5.51 11.94
C LEU A 443 13.34 4.13 11.73
N ARG A 444 13.03 3.14 12.58
CA ARG A 444 13.57 1.79 12.48
C ARG A 444 13.04 1.04 11.26
N GLU A 445 11.75 1.19 10.95
CA GLU A 445 11.09 0.53 9.83
C GLU A 445 11.27 1.27 8.51
N SER A 446 11.67 2.56 8.55
CA SER A 446 11.92 3.35 7.35
C SER A 446 13.23 2.93 6.67
N VAL A 447 13.20 2.84 5.35
CA VAL A 447 14.38 2.56 4.53
C VAL A 447 14.88 3.84 3.86
N LEU A 448 16.20 3.93 3.71
CA LEU A 448 16.85 5.12 3.19
C LEU A 448 16.37 5.46 1.77
N GLU A 449 16.09 4.45 0.97
CA GLU A 449 15.59 4.59 -0.41
C GLU A 449 14.25 5.31 -0.52
N ASP A 450 13.42 5.29 0.53
CA ASP A 450 12.13 5.98 0.55
C ASP A 450 12.29 7.50 0.74
N THR A 451 13.47 7.94 1.20
CA THR A 451 13.78 9.35 1.44
C THR A 451 14.50 10.05 0.28
N PHE A 452 14.98 9.31 -0.73
CA PHE A 452 15.62 9.93 -1.89
C PHE A 452 14.61 10.64 -2.80
N GLU A 453 14.94 11.87 -3.19
CA GLU A 453 14.24 12.50 -4.31
C GLU A 453 14.42 11.66 -5.56
N ARG A 454 13.31 11.33 -6.19
CA ARG A 454 13.31 10.90 -7.59
C ARG A 454 13.56 12.17 -8.42
N THR A 455 14.82 12.47 -8.73
CA THR A 455 15.09 13.44 -9.77
C THR A 455 14.44 12.89 -11.04
N ALA A 456 13.51 13.64 -11.62
CA ALA A 456 12.71 13.23 -12.78
C ALA A 456 13.56 12.87 -14.01
N SER A 457 14.87 13.08 -13.95
CA SER A 457 15.84 12.91 -15.03
C SER A 457 16.83 11.77 -14.84
N SER A 458 16.77 10.99 -13.73
CA SER A 458 17.73 9.91 -13.51
C SER A 458 17.14 8.54 -13.88
N ILE A 459 17.92 7.75 -14.60
CA ILE A 459 17.59 6.33 -14.82
C ILE A 459 17.81 5.55 -13.52
N VAL A 460 16.81 4.80 -13.11
CA VAL A 460 16.88 3.95 -11.92
C VAL A 460 17.36 2.55 -12.32
N VAL A 461 18.45 2.07 -11.75
CA VAL A 461 18.89 0.68 -11.90
C VAL A 461 18.57 -0.07 -10.62
N SER A 462 17.93 -1.24 -10.73
CA SER A 462 17.48 -2.01 -9.57
C SER A 462 17.31 -3.49 -9.92
N THR A 463 17.25 -4.34 -8.90
CA THR A 463 16.70 -5.69 -9.11
C THR A 463 15.18 -5.65 -9.17
N ILE A 464 14.57 -6.65 -9.85
CA ILE A 464 13.11 -6.79 -9.93
C ILE A 464 12.48 -6.84 -8.54
N HIS A 465 13.09 -7.54 -7.57
CA HIS A 465 12.58 -7.62 -6.20
C HIS A 465 12.45 -6.25 -5.53
N LYS A 466 13.45 -5.38 -5.69
CA LYS A 466 13.45 -4.04 -5.09
C LYS A 466 12.57 -3.04 -5.84
N ALA A 467 12.24 -3.34 -7.10
CA ALA A 467 11.32 -2.56 -7.90
C ALA A 467 9.84 -2.91 -7.62
N LYS A 468 9.56 -4.00 -6.86
CA LYS A 468 8.18 -4.32 -6.47
C LYS A 468 7.55 -3.15 -5.71
N GLY A 469 6.29 -2.84 -5.99
CA GLY A 469 5.59 -1.66 -5.47
C GLY A 469 5.88 -0.34 -6.19
N ARG A 470 6.93 -0.26 -7.02
CA ARG A 470 7.27 0.93 -7.81
C ARG A 470 6.70 0.83 -9.23
N GLU A 471 6.65 1.96 -9.94
CA GLU A 471 6.22 2.04 -11.34
C GLU A 471 7.03 3.09 -12.08
N PHE A 472 7.26 2.86 -13.37
CA PHE A 472 8.09 3.70 -14.22
C PHE A 472 7.45 3.87 -15.60
N ASP A 473 7.70 4.98 -16.25
CA ASP A 473 7.16 5.24 -17.57
C ASP A 473 7.80 4.30 -18.60
N HIS A 474 9.12 4.09 -18.52
CA HIS A 474 9.88 3.20 -19.39
C HIS A 474 10.64 2.16 -18.56
N VAL A 475 10.52 0.89 -18.92
CA VAL A 475 11.21 -0.22 -18.22
C VAL A 475 12.03 -1.04 -19.19
N TYR A 476 13.30 -1.19 -18.89
CA TYR A 476 14.21 -2.14 -19.51
C TYR A 476 14.46 -3.29 -18.56
N ILE A 477 14.39 -4.54 -19.05
CA ILE A 477 14.66 -5.73 -18.25
C ILE A 477 15.82 -6.47 -18.86
N LEU A 478 16.83 -6.81 -18.03
CA LEU A 478 17.85 -7.77 -18.34
C LEU A 478 17.45 -9.14 -17.78
N TYR A 479 17.27 -10.14 -18.65
CA TYR A 479 16.95 -11.51 -18.29
C TYR A 479 17.92 -12.50 -18.95
N ALA A 480 19.02 -12.79 -18.26
CA ALA A 480 20.12 -13.59 -18.80
C ALA A 480 19.88 -15.11 -18.78
N SER A 481 18.90 -15.60 -18.01
CA SER A 481 18.60 -17.03 -17.93
C SER A 481 18.07 -17.59 -19.24
N ARG A 482 18.47 -18.83 -19.59
CA ARG A 482 18.02 -19.53 -20.81
C ARG A 482 16.66 -20.22 -20.67
N SER A 483 16.21 -20.42 -19.43
CA SER A 483 14.96 -21.13 -19.12
C SER A 483 14.30 -20.53 -17.90
N PHE A 484 13.02 -20.82 -17.73
CA PHE A 484 12.33 -20.65 -16.47
C PHE A 484 12.46 -21.95 -15.68
N GLU A 485 13.12 -21.89 -14.53
CA GLU A 485 13.31 -23.05 -13.66
C GLU A 485 11.97 -23.51 -13.08
N ASP A 486 11.13 -22.53 -12.67
CA ASP A 486 9.86 -22.76 -12.04
C ASP A 486 8.87 -21.60 -12.31
N ASP A 487 7.71 -21.63 -11.65
CA ASP A 487 6.72 -20.57 -11.71
C ASP A 487 7.17 -19.30 -10.94
N ASP A 488 8.07 -19.41 -9.97
CA ASP A 488 8.61 -18.25 -9.24
C ASP A 488 9.51 -17.40 -10.14
N ALA A 489 10.32 -18.04 -11.00
CA ALA A 489 11.09 -17.33 -12.02
C ALA A 489 10.17 -16.59 -13.01
N ARG A 490 9.02 -17.19 -13.37
CA ARG A 490 8.00 -16.52 -14.19
C ARG A 490 7.35 -15.35 -13.47
N ARG A 491 6.92 -15.53 -12.21
CA ARG A 491 6.35 -14.46 -11.40
C ARG A 491 7.31 -13.29 -11.26
N LYS A 492 8.60 -13.58 -11.06
CA LYS A 492 9.62 -12.54 -10.96
C LYS A 492 9.68 -11.68 -12.23
N LEU A 493 9.74 -12.31 -13.40
CA LEU A 493 9.74 -11.58 -14.67
C LEU A 493 8.42 -10.82 -14.88
N TYR A 494 7.27 -11.42 -14.54
CA TYR A 494 5.96 -10.77 -14.59
C TYR A 494 5.91 -9.51 -13.70
N VAL A 495 6.47 -9.56 -12.49
CA VAL A 495 6.61 -8.38 -11.63
C VAL A 495 7.41 -7.29 -12.35
N GLY A 496 8.53 -7.63 -12.98
CA GLY A 496 9.32 -6.68 -13.75
C GLY A 496 8.54 -6.03 -14.89
N MET A 497 7.83 -6.83 -15.69
CA MET A 497 6.99 -6.36 -16.81
C MET A 497 5.93 -5.36 -16.35
N THR A 498 5.25 -5.68 -15.27
CA THR A 498 4.13 -4.89 -14.73
C THR A 498 4.57 -3.61 -14.00
N ARG A 499 5.87 -3.31 -14.00
CA ARG A 499 6.39 -1.99 -13.54
C ARG A 499 6.27 -0.92 -14.61
N ALA A 500 6.13 -1.30 -15.89
CA ALA A 500 6.04 -0.38 -17.01
C ALA A 500 4.65 0.28 -17.10
N ARG A 501 4.65 1.60 -17.31
CA ARG A 501 3.45 2.39 -17.59
C ARG A 501 3.20 2.52 -19.08
N PHE A 502 4.24 2.87 -19.86
CA PHE A 502 4.15 3.12 -21.31
C PHE A 502 4.94 2.09 -22.11
N ASP A 503 6.26 2.00 -21.89
CA ASP A 503 7.12 1.17 -22.72
C ASP A 503 7.87 0.12 -21.90
N LEU A 504 7.94 -1.06 -22.49
CA LEU A 504 8.64 -2.21 -21.93
C LEU A 504 9.62 -2.77 -22.95
N THR A 505 10.91 -2.79 -22.61
CA THR A 505 11.93 -3.45 -23.42
C THR A 505 12.54 -4.61 -22.63
N ILE A 506 12.49 -5.83 -23.17
CA ILE A 506 13.06 -7.00 -22.51
C ILE A 506 14.20 -7.54 -23.35
N HIS A 507 15.41 -7.46 -22.81
CA HIS A 507 16.59 -8.11 -23.32
C HIS A 507 16.71 -9.49 -22.68
N TYR A 508 16.72 -10.54 -23.51
CA TYR A 508 16.70 -11.91 -23.03
C TYR A 508 17.61 -12.82 -23.86
N ARG A 509 17.98 -13.96 -23.33
CA ARG A 509 18.89 -14.91 -23.98
C ARG A 509 18.12 -15.98 -24.76
N GLY A 510 18.57 -16.22 -26.00
CA GLY A 510 18.03 -17.29 -26.84
C GLY A 510 16.59 -17.08 -27.29
N ALA A 511 15.81 -18.16 -27.34
CA ALA A 511 14.42 -18.15 -27.81
C ALA A 511 13.37 -18.18 -26.68
N LEU A 512 13.77 -17.89 -25.45
CA LEU A 512 12.95 -18.09 -24.25
C LEU A 512 11.54 -17.47 -24.35
N LEU A 513 11.46 -16.21 -24.74
CA LEU A 513 10.17 -15.52 -24.86
C LEU A 513 9.46 -15.77 -26.19
N ASN A 514 10.19 -16.14 -27.25
CA ASN A 514 9.59 -16.48 -28.55
C ASN A 514 8.66 -17.69 -28.48
N GLN A 515 8.96 -18.65 -27.60
CA GLN A 515 8.15 -19.85 -27.40
C GLN A 515 6.93 -19.60 -26.47
N THR A 516 6.93 -18.52 -25.73
CA THR A 516 5.88 -18.19 -24.74
C THR A 516 4.77 -17.30 -25.31
N LEU A 517 5.02 -16.68 -26.46
CA LEU A 517 4.07 -15.76 -27.08
C LEU A 517 3.27 -16.44 -28.19
N PRO A 518 1.95 -16.30 -28.23
CA PRO A 518 1.16 -16.70 -29.40
C PRO A 518 1.54 -15.84 -30.61
N ASP A 519 1.44 -16.39 -31.82
CA ASP A 519 1.69 -15.70 -33.08
C ASP A 519 0.78 -14.48 -33.34
N ALA A 520 -0.28 -14.34 -32.53
CA ALA A 520 -1.30 -13.30 -32.61
C ALA A 520 -1.11 -12.17 -31.59
N VAL A 521 0.10 -11.90 -31.11
CA VAL A 521 0.31 -10.80 -30.17
C VAL A 521 0.33 -9.45 -30.92
N HIS A 522 -0.33 -8.50 -30.32
CA HIS A 522 -0.59 -7.10 -30.72
C HIS A 522 0.44 -6.49 -31.69
N PRO A 523 0.02 -5.75 -32.72
CA PRO A 523 0.91 -5.17 -33.75
C PRO A 523 1.99 -4.20 -33.22
N SER A 524 1.89 -3.78 -31.95
CA SER A 524 2.88 -2.93 -31.27
C SER A 524 4.07 -3.68 -30.66
N ILE A 525 4.14 -5.02 -30.76
CA ILE A 525 5.25 -5.81 -30.22
C ILE A 525 6.34 -5.95 -31.28
N ASP A 526 7.49 -5.32 -31.04
CA ASP A 526 8.66 -5.43 -31.89
C ASP A 526 9.56 -6.60 -31.43
N LYS A 527 9.80 -7.58 -32.30
CA LYS A 527 10.71 -8.71 -32.07
C LYS A 527 12.02 -8.43 -32.79
N THR A 528 13.01 -7.95 -32.08
CA THR A 528 14.32 -7.66 -32.66
C THR A 528 15.34 -8.70 -32.16
N ALA A 529 16.04 -9.36 -33.07
CA ALA A 529 17.20 -10.18 -32.75
C ALA A 529 18.46 -9.32 -32.81
N TYR A 530 19.22 -9.29 -31.72
CA TYR A 530 20.53 -8.62 -31.67
C TYR A 530 21.62 -9.69 -31.49
N ASN A 531 22.53 -9.74 -32.44
CA ASN A 531 23.75 -10.51 -32.31
C ASN A 531 24.84 -9.58 -31.82
N ALA A 532 25.37 -9.83 -30.62
CA ALA A 532 26.56 -9.10 -30.18
C ALA A 532 27.73 -9.43 -31.14
N PRO A 533 28.59 -8.48 -31.47
CA PRO A 533 29.83 -8.78 -32.19
C PRO A 533 30.63 -9.82 -31.40
N ASP A 534 31.13 -10.84 -32.09
CA ASP A 534 31.90 -11.93 -31.46
C ASP A 534 33.28 -11.47 -30.93
N GLU A 535 33.58 -10.17 -30.93
CA GLU A 535 34.84 -9.61 -30.48
C GLU A 535 34.63 -8.56 -29.39
N LEU A 536 35.03 -8.95 -28.22
CA LEU A 536 35.57 -8.11 -27.17
C LEU A 536 36.85 -8.72 -26.67
#